data_454254207ce099c403a908b3f65f54a4
#
_entry.id   454254207ce099c403a908b3f65f54a4
#
_cell.length_a   1.000
_cell.length_b   1.000
_cell.length_c   1.000
_cell.angle_alpha   90.00
_cell.angle_beta   90.00
_cell.angle_gamma   90.00
#
_symmetry.space_group_name_H-M   'P 1'
#
loop_
_entity.id
_entity.type
_entity.pdbx_description
1 polymer ?
#
loop_
_entity_poly.entity_id
_entity_poly.type
_entity_poly.pdbx_seq_one_letter_code
_entity_poly.pdbx_strand_id
1 'polypeptide(L)'
;MASDIARYNGIYGDSKARISHDYLQSQLIVPRQRFTDWGLKPHLHENLFQLFFLEAGRAAFEATELLELRTPCLVIIPANTVHGFTFSPQVKGRTLTLSEALLDTILQATPGVLVEINALHILSDFNAEVSFADLSALEQQIHEEINSELPGKQLALNGYFKLLFVKIFRLLHHRRGQEESPNRALHYFREFQKAIERTAPFEKKISDFAQELKITPVHLNRICQAVKGKTAQQIVQAHTIRRAHNYLLYTSLSVAEIAYELQFVDPGYFTRFFRKQTGLSPGAYRSKAYRSDSGSVARTL
;
A
#
# COMPACT_ATOMS: atom_id res chain seq x y z
N MET A 1 30.22 4.26 -5.92
CA MET A 1 29.87 4.15 -4.49
C MET A 1 28.34 4.09 -4.43
N ALA A 2 27.77 2.95 -4.02
CA ALA A 2 26.32 2.86 -3.83
C ALA A 2 25.98 3.75 -2.63
N SER A 3 25.29 4.86 -2.87
CA SER A 3 24.72 5.69 -1.81
C SER A 3 23.75 4.83 -1.02
N ASP A 4 23.94 4.79 0.31
CA ASP A 4 23.06 4.05 1.22
C ASP A 4 21.68 4.72 1.15
N ILE A 5 20.72 4.07 0.50
CA ILE A 5 19.36 4.61 0.31
C ILE A 5 18.67 4.60 1.66
N ALA A 6 18.26 5.76 2.15
CA ALA A 6 17.61 5.89 3.44
C ALA A 6 16.27 5.13 3.45
N ARG A 7 16.06 4.33 4.50
CA ARG A 7 14.83 3.55 4.72
C ARG A 7 14.08 4.12 5.90
N TYR A 8 12.81 4.42 5.71
CA TYR A 8 11.95 4.95 6.76
C TYR A 8 10.78 4.01 7.03
N ASN A 9 10.59 3.63 8.29
CA ASN A 9 9.36 2.98 8.76
C ASN A 9 8.22 3.99 8.94
N GLY A 10 8.51 5.28 8.87
CA GLY A 10 7.64 6.43 9.08
C GLY A 10 7.74 7.45 7.95
N ILE A 11 7.28 8.66 8.24
CA ILE A 11 7.39 9.81 7.34
C ILE A 11 8.87 10.17 7.15
N TYR A 12 9.18 10.80 6.03
CA TYR A 12 10.52 11.27 5.70
C TYR A 12 11.18 12.04 6.87
N GLY A 13 12.35 11.58 7.28
CA GLY A 13 13.14 12.15 8.37
C GLY A 13 12.87 11.56 9.76
N ASP A 14 11.90 10.68 9.93
CA ASP A 14 11.65 9.97 11.19
C ASP A 14 11.80 8.45 11.04
N SER A 15 13.02 7.97 11.27
CA SER A 15 13.35 6.55 11.20
C SER A 15 12.85 5.73 12.40
N LYS A 16 12.31 6.38 13.45
CA LYS A 16 11.87 5.75 14.70
C LYS A 16 10.35 5.68 14.85
N ALA A 17 9.58 6.41 14.04
CA ALA A 17 8.13 6.38 14.10
C ALA A 17 7.60 4.98 13.76
N ARG A 18 6.85 4.40 14.69
CA ARG A 18 6.03 3.22 14.41
C ARG A 18 4.73 3.70 13.79
N ILE A 19 4.51 3.36 12.55
CA ILE A 19 3.25 3.66 11.85
C ILE A 19 2.17 2.74 12.41
N SER A 20 1.01 3.32 12.76
CA SER A 20 -0.18 2.55 13.10
C SER A 20 -0.71 1.83 11.85
N HIS A 21 -1.46 0.75 12.07
CA HIS A 21 -2.06 -0.05 10.99
C HIS A 21 -3.04 0.76 10.12
N ASP A 22 -3.66 1.77 10.70
CA ASP A 22 -4.64 2.69 10.13
C ASP A 22 -4.05 4.09 9.85
N TYR A 23 -2.72 4.18 9.68
CA TYR A 23 -2.07 5.45 9.42
C TYR A 23 -2.59 6.11 8.14
N LEU A 24 -3.00 7.36 8.28
CA LEU A 24 -3.53 8.20 7.22
C LEU A 24 -3.15 9.66 7.44
N GLN A 25 -2.60 10.32 6.43
CA GLN A 25 -2.23 11.72 6.49
C GLN A 25 -2.39 12.40 5.13
N SER A 26 -2.96 13.60 5.12
CA SER A 26 -2.95 14.52 4.00
C SER A 26 -2.19 15.79 4.37
N GLN A 27 -1.23 16.21 3.54
CA GLN A 27 -0.38 17.37 3.78
C GLN A 27 -0.23 18.23 2.52
N LEU A 28 -0.17 19.55 2.70
CA LEU A 28 0.31 20.43 1.64
C LEU A 28 1.80 20.18 1.35
N ILE A 29 2.16 20.17 0.09
CA ILE A 29 3.55 20.22 -0.32
C ILE A 29 4.01 21.67 -0.13
N VAL A 30 4.59 21.93 1.05
CA VAL A 30 5.10 23.25 1.42
C VAL A 30 6.62 23.18 1.33
N PRO A 31 7.24 24.11 0.61
CA PRO A 31 8.68 24.25 0.66
C PRO A 31 9.12 24.52 2.11
N ARG A 32 9.76 23.53 2.75
CA ARG A 32 10.22 23.71 4.13
C ARG A 32 11.51 24.51 4.10
N GLN A 33 11.51 25.70 4.73
CA GLN A 33 12.66 26.60 4.86
C GLN A 33 13.90 25.99 5.54
N ARG A 34 13.82 24.74 6.05
CA ARG A 34 14.93 24.07 6.76
C ARG A 34 15.86 23.25 5.86
N PHE A 35 15.52 23.07 4.59
CA PHE A 35 16.37 22.33 3.67
C PHE A 35 16.90 23.30 2.62
N THR A 36 18.21 23.42 2.51
CA THR A 36 18.91 24.27 1.53
C THR A 36 18.60 23.88 0.08
N ASP A 37 18.11 22.64 -0.12
CA ASP A 37 17.62 22.14 -1.40
C ASP A 37 16.13 21.81 -1.27
N TRP A 38 15.30 22.38 -2.13
CA TRP A 38 13.84 22.20 -2.19
C TRP A 38 13.44 20.80 -2.62
N GLY A 39 14.01 19.77 -1.96
CA GLY A 39 13.85 18.40 -2.39
C GLY A 39 13.79 17.37 -1.26
N LEU A 40 13.23 16.23 -1.61
CA LEU A 40 13.28 14.99 -0.84
C LEU A 40 14.37 14.12 -1.47
N LYS A 41 15.48 13.88 -0.77
CA LYS A 41 16.52 12.97 -1.26
C LYS A 41 15.95 11.57 -1.51
N PRO A 42 16.51 10.78 -2.42
CA PRO A 42 16.08 9.41 -2.67
C PRO A 42 16.02 8.59 -1.38
N HIS A 43 14.84 8.01 -1.11
CA HIS A 43 14.54 7.20 0.06
C HIS A 43 13.43 6.21 -0.27
N LEU A 44 13.08 5.33 0.66
CA LEU A 44 11.92 4.47 0.55
C LEU A 44 11.19 4.36 1.89
N HIS A 45 9.89 4.09 1.81
CA HIS A 45 9.05 3.73 2.95
C HIS A 45 8.66 2.26 2.87
N GLU A 46 8.86 1.52 3.97
CA GLU A 46 8.62 0.06 3.96
C GLU A 46 7.14 -0.32 3.93
N ASN A 47 6.27 0.51 4.53
CA ASN A 47 4.85 0.20 4.75
C ASN A 47 3.90 1.35 4.40
N LEU A 48 4.35 2.34 3.61
CA LEU A 48 3.53 3.47 3.22
C LEU A 48 3.31 3.49 1.72
N PHE A 49 2.06 3.75 1.35
CA PHE A 49 1.61 4.07 0.02
C PHE A 49 1.36 5.58 -0.06
N GLN A 50 1.85 6.24 -1.11
CA GLN A 50 1.78 7.68 -1.25
C GLN A 50 1.21 8.11 -2.60
N LEU A 51 0.39 9.16 -2.57
CA LEU A 51 -0.15 9.85 -3.73
C LEU A 51 0.30 11.32 -3.66
N PHE A 52 1.02 11.79 -4.68
CA PHE A 52 1.41 13.19 -4.82
C PHE A 52 0.54 13.85 -5.88
N PHE A 53 -0.34 14.72 -5.46
CA PHE A 53 -1.17 15.56 -6.32
C PHE A 53 -0.42 16.86 -6.58
N LEU A 54 0.20 17.00 -7.74
CA LEU A 54 0.94 18.19 -8.15
C LEU A 54 0.07 19.02 -9.09
N GLU A 55 -0.46 20.13 -8.61
CA GLU A 55 -1.39 20.98 -9.33
C GLU A 55 -0.67 21.92 -10.30
N ALA A 56 0.39 22.58 -9.81
CA ALA A 56 1.14 23.59 -10.55
C ALA A 56 2.60 23.67 -10.07
N GLY A 57 3.43 24.37 -10.84
CA GLY A 57 4.85 24.56 -10.58
C GLY A 57 5.70 23.52 -11.28
N ARG A 58 7.02 23.56 -11.02
CA ARG A 58 7.96 22.56 -11.55
C ARG A 58 8.30 21.56 -10.45
N ALA A 59 8.37 20.31 -10.84
CA ALA A 59 8.84 19.24 -9.98
C ALA A 59 9.66 18.25 -10.82
N ALA A 60 10.65 17.62 -10.20
CA ALA A 60 11.35 16.49 -10.78
C ALA A 60 11.26 15.31 -9.81
N PHE A 61 11.05 14.13 -10.36
CA PHE A 61 11.00 12.86 -9.64
C PHE A 61 12.31 12.11 -9.84
N GLU A 62 12.88 11.60 -8.78
CA GLU A 62 14.12 10.83 -8.80
C GLU A 62 13.87 9.42 -8.26
N ALA A 63 14.09 8.41 -9.12
CA ALA A 63 14.15 7.00 -8.73
C ALA A 63 15.51 6.42 -9.12
N THR A 64 15.62 5.79 -10.29
CA THR A 64 16.88 5.42 -10.93
C THR A 64 17.42 6.53 -11.83
N GLU A 65 16.52 7.32 -12.37
CA GLU A 65 16.80 8.46 -13.24
C GLU A 65 16.00 9.68 -12.77
N LEU A 66 16.46 10.86 -13.10
CA LEU A 66 15.75 12.11 -12.84
C LEU A 66 14.74 12.35 -13.97
N LEU A 67 13.47 12.47 -13.62
CA LEU A 67 12.39 12.73 -14.55
C LEU A 67 11.69 14.06 -14.23
N GLU A 68 11.67 14.99 -15.18
CA GLU A 68 10.87 16.21 -15.04
C GLU A 68 9.38 15.91 -15.13
N LEU A 69 8.61 16.42 -14.19
CA LEU A 69 7.16 16.23 -14.10
C LEU A 69 6.42 17.37 -14.76
N ARG A 70 5.46 17.03 -15.64
CA ARG A 70 4.50 18.00 -16.23
C ARG A 70 3.30 18.12 -15.29
N THR A 71 3.11 19.29 -14.73
CA THR A 71 1.91 19.61 -13.92
C THR A 71 0.75 20.09 -14.80
N PRO A 72 -0.52 19.77 -14.45
CA PRO A 72 -0.90 18.97 -13.31
C PRO A 72 -0.57 17.48 -13.48
N CYS A 73 -0.17 16.79 -12.41
CA CYS A 73 0.06 15.34 -12.45
C CYS A 73 -0.20 14.69 -11.09
N LEU A 74 -0.48 13.38 -11.15
CA LEU A 74 -0.57 12.50 -10.00
C LEU A 74 0.58 11.49 -10.05
N VAL A 75 1.39 11.43 -8.98
CA VAL A 75 2.43 10.41 -8.81
C VAL A 75 1.95 9.40 -7.75
N ILE A 76 1.93 8.13 -8.11
CA ILE A 76 1.51 7.01 -7.26
C ILE A 76 2.75 6.22 -6.88
N ILE A 77 3.04 6.15 -5.60
CA ILE A 77 4.27 5.53 -5.07
C ILE A 77 3.88 4.42 -4.08
N PRO A 78 4.00 3.14 -4.49
CA PRO A 78 3.81 2.02 -3.58
C PRO A 78 4.90 1.95 -2.52
N ALA A 79 4.62 1.23 -1.43
CA ALA A 79 5.62 0.90 -0.43
C ALA A 79 6.83 0.20 -1.06
N ASN A 80 7.99 0.35 -0.44
CA ASN A 80 9.28 -0.18 -0.89
C ASN A 80 9.75 0.34 -2.27
N THR A 81 9.20 1.47 -2.73
CA THR A 81 9.64 2.15 -3.96
C THR A 81 10.61 3.26 -3.61
N VAL A 82 11.83 3.22 -4.18
CA VAL A 82 12.82 4.30 -4.03
C VAL A 82 12.30 5.51 -4.77
N HIS A 83 12.27 6.65 -4.08
CA HIS A 83 11.81 7.90 -4.67
C HIS A 83 12.43 9.13 -3.99
N GLY A 84 12.60 10.16 -4.77
CA GLY A 84 12.98 11.50 -4.35
C GLY A 84 12.24 12.55 -5.17
N PHE A 85 12.22 13.77 -4.69
CA PHE A 85 11.62 14.89 -5.41
C PHE A 85 12.48 16.12 -5.27
N THR A 86 12.52 16.91 -6.34
CA THR A 86 12.97 18.30 -6.32
C THR A 86 11.79 19.18 -6.75
N PHE A 87 11.47 20.19 -5.96
CA PHE A 87 10.35 21.08 -6.21
C PHE A 87 10.81 22.49 -6.48
N SER A 88 10.12 23.23 -7.36
CA SER A 88 10.29 24.68 -7.46
C SER A 88 9.60 25.38 -6.29
N PRO A 89 10.03 26.63 -5.94
CA PRO A 89 9.36 27.41 -4.89
C PRO A 89 7.86 27.68 -5.13
N GLN A 90 7.44 27.59 -6.38
CA GLN A 90 6.05 27.86 -6.80
C GLN A 90 5.21 26.57 -6.89
N VAL A 91 5.74 25.42 -6.48
CA VAL A 91 4.98 24.16 -6.50
C VAL A 91 3.72 24.29 -5.65
N LYS A 92 2.62 23.82 -6.20
CA LYS A 92 1.34 23.66 -5.49
C LYS A 92 0.92 22.21 -5.59
N GLY A 93 0.53 21.66 -4.47
CA GLY A 93 0.07 20.27 -4.43
C GLY A 93 -0.11 19.75 -3.03
N ARG A 94 -0.54 18.50 -2.96
CA ARG A 94 -0.76 17.76 -1.70
C ARG A 94 -0.19 16.37 -1.80
N THR A 95 0.17 15.83 -0.65
CA THR A 95 0.55 14.43 -0.51
C THR A 95 -0.49 13.73 0.37
N LEU A 96 -1.02 12.63 -0.10
CA LEU A 96 -1.86 11.73 0.65
C LEU A 96 -1.07 10.45 0.94
N THR A 97 -0.83 10.16 2.21
CA THR A 97 -0.03 9.02 2.67
C THR A 97 -0.87 8.12 3.53
N LEU A 98 -0.88 6.83 3.23
CA LEU A 98 -1.60 5.82 4.01
C LEU A 98 -0.77 4.55 4.17
N SER A 99 -1.02 3.79 5.26
CA SER A 99 -0.36 2.50 5.45
C SER A 99 -0.81 1.48 4.40
N GLU A 100 0.06 0.55 4.00
CA GLU A 100 -0.33 -0.59 3.15
C GLU A 100 -1.51 -1.37 3.74
N ALA A 101 -1.56 -1.49 5.06
CA ALA A 101 -2.63 -2.20 5.75
C ALA A 101 -4.00 -1.51 5.60
N LEU A 102 -4.03 -0.17 5.69
CA LEU A 102 -5.25 0.60 5.44
C LEU A 102 -5.67 0.49 3.97
N LEU A 103 -4.72 0.61 3.03
CA LEU A 103 -4.98 0.43 1.61
C LEU A 103 -5.58 -0.96 1.31
N ASP A 104 -4.99 -2.01 1.87
CA ASP A 104 -5.50 -3.38 1.76
C ASP A 104 -6.93 -3.50 2.32
N THR A 105 -7.23 -2.85 3.43
CA THR A 105 -8.57 -2.84 4.04
C THR A 105 -9.60 -2.13 3.15
N ILE A 106 -9.26 -0.98 2.60
CA ILE A 106 -10.14 -0.21 1.71
C ILE A 106 -10.47 -1.00 0.44
N LEU A 107 -9.48 -1.68 -0.15
CA LEU A 107 -9.58 -2.35 -1.44
C LEU A 107 -9.72 -3.88 -1.35
N GLN A 108 -9.97 -4.43 -0.15
CA GLN A 108 -10.08 -5.89 0.06
C GLN A 108 -11.09 -6.57 -0.87
N ALA A 109 -12.20 -5.90 -1.20
CA ALA A 109 -13.24 -6.42 -2.10
C ALA A 109 -12.89 -6.24 -3.60
N THR A 110 -11.81 -5.51 -3.92
CA THR A 110 -11.42 -5.17 -5.29
C THR A 110 -9.93 -5.39 -5.55
N PRO A 111 -9.44 -6.65 -5.44
CA PRO A 111 -8.01 -6.95 -5.57
C PRO A 111 -7.43 -6.53 -6.93
N GLY A 112 -8.24 -6.50 -7.99
CA GLY A 112 -7.82 -6.01 -9.29
C GLY A 112 -7.41 -4.53 -9.28
N VAL A 113 -8.14 -3.69 -8.56
CA VAL A 113 -7.79 -2.27 -8.38
C VAL A 113 -6.49 -2.13 -7.60
N LEU A 114 -6.38 -2.86 -6.48
CA LEU A 114 -5.17 -2.85 -5.64
C LEU A 114 -3.91 -3.19 -6.43
N VAL A 115 -3.98 -4.22 -7.29
CA VAL A 115 -2.83 -4.65 -8.10
C VAL A 115 -2.43 -3.56 -9.10
N GLU A 116 -3.40 -2.91 -9.74
CA GLU A 116 -3.12 -1.85 -10.72
C GLU A 116 -2.45 -0.65 -10.11
N ILE A 117 -2.96 -0.16 -8.99
CA ILE A 117 -2.43 1.03 -8.34
C ILE A 117 -1.13 0.77 -7.57
N ASN A 118 -0.82 -0.51 -7.28
CA ASN A 118 0.37 -0.89 -6.51
C ASN A 118 1.61 -1.07 -7.42
N ALA A 119 1.79 -0.10 -8.32
CA ALA A 119 2.99 0.11 -9.11
C ALA A 119 3.28 1.62 -9.13
N LEU A 120 4.51 2.00 -9.43
CA LEU A 120 4.87 3.39 -9.64
C LEU A 120 4.18 3.90 -10.91
N HIS A 121 3.37 4.95 -10.77
CA HIS A 121 2.74 5.62 -11.90
C HIS A 121 2.94 7.11 -11.83
N ILE A 122 3.15 7.73 -12.99
CA ILE A 122 3.14 9.19 -13.18
C ILE A 122 2.05 9.46 -14.22
N LEU A 123 0.97 10.11 -13.78
CA LEU A 123 -0.20 10.40 -14.58
C LEU A 123 -0.27 11.90 -14.82
N SER A 124 0.02 12.34 -16.04
CA SER A 124 -0.11 13.72 -16.51
C SER A 124 -1.17 13.88 -17.62
N ASP A 125 -1.61 12.75 -18.20
CA ASP A 125 -2.61 12.71 -19.23
C ASP A 125 -3.94 12.25 -18.63
N PHE A 126 -4.87 13.17 -18.54
CA PHE A 126 -6.23 12.96 -18.04
C PHE A 126 -7.20 12.91 -19.22
N ASN A 127 -8.41 12.41 -19.01
CA ASN A 127 -9.41 12.28 -20.06
C ASN A 127 -10.74 12.96 -19.66
N ALA A 128 -11.73 12.91 -20.54
CA ALA A 128 -13.02 13.53 -20.30
C ALA A 128 -13.81 12.88 -19.13
N GLU A 129 -13.53 11.61 -18.80
CA GLU A 129 -14.19 10.89 -17.71
C GLU A 129 -13.56 11.15 -16.35
N VAL A 130 -12.22 11.40 -16.33
CA VAL A 130 -11.45 11.64 -15.11
C VAL A 130 -10.43 12.73 -15.36
N SER A 131 -10.71 13.91 -14.87
CA SER A 131 -9.79 15.07 -14.89
C SER A 131 -8.90 15.10 -13.64
N PHE A 132 -7.83 15.86 -13.67
CA PHE A 132 -7.03 16.14 -12.47
C PHE A 132 -7.87 16.84 -11.38
N ALA A 133 -8.77 17.75 -11.77
CA ALA A 133 -9.65 18.45 -10.85
C ALA A 133 -10.58 17.49 -10.09
N ASP A 134 -11.10 16.45 -10.75
CA ASP A 134 -11.90 15.42 -10.07
C ASP A 134 -11.12 14.68 -8.98
N LEU A 135 -9.86 14.34 -9.27
CA LEU A 135 -9.01 13.63 -8.30
C LEU A 135 -8.60 14.56 -7.14
N SER A 136 -8.28 15.81 -7.44
CA SER A 136 -7.93 16.83 -6.46
C SER A 136 -9.11 17.18 -5.54
N ALA A 137 -10.34 17.22 -6.08
CA ALA A 137 -11.54 17.42 -5.30
C ALA A 137 -11.79 16.30 -4.30
N LEU A 138 -11.56 15.04 -4.71
CA LEU A 138 -11.66 13.88 -3.80
C LEU A 138 -10.56 13.91 -2.73
N GLU A 139 -9.34 14.28 -3.09
CA GLU A 139 -8.26 14.46 -2.10
C GLU A 139 -8.63 15.54 -1.08
N GLN A 140 -9.19 16.66 -1.51
CA GLN A 140 -9.65 17.71 -0.61
C GLN A 140 -10.76 17.23 0.34
N GLN A 141 -11.74 16.46 -0.14
CA GLN A 141 -12.78 15.85 0.70
C GLN A 141 -12.18 14.87 1.72
N ILE A 142 -11.19 14.07 1.31
CA ILE A 142 -10.46 13.18 2.22
C ILE A 142 -9.73 14.00 3.29
N HIS A 143 -9.06 15.09 2.89
CA HIS A 143 -8.36 15.98 3.81
C HIS A 143 -9.31 16.61 4.86
N GLU A 144 -10.44 17.11 4.42
CA GLU A 144 -11.45 17.68 5.30
C GLU A 144 -12.00 16.63 6.27
N GLU A 145 -12.28 15.43 5.77
CA GLU A 145 -12.81 14.35 6.60
C GLU A 145 -11.78 13.81 7.59
N ILE A 146 -10.49 13.76 7.24
CA ILE A 146 -9.40 13.41 8.20
C ILE A 146 -9.43 14.35 9.41
N ASN A 147 -9.71 15.63 9.19
CA ASN A 147 -9.72 16.66 10.23
C ASN A 147 -11.10 16.89 10.85
N SER A 148 -12.14 16.17 10.41
CA SER A 148 -13.49 16.28 10.97
C SER A 148 -13.64 15.44 12.24
N GLU A 149 -14.59 15.81 13.09
CA GLU A 149 -15.05 15.01 14.24
C GLU A 149 -16.50 14.54 14.04
N LEU A 150 -16.99 14.53 12.78
CA LEU A 150 -18.38 14.22 12.48
C LEU A 150 -18.65 12.71 12.62
N PRO A 151 -19.85 12.34 13.08
CA PRO A 151 -20.29 10.94 13.09
C PRO A 151 -20.24 10.33 11.68
N GLY A 152 -19.76 9.10 11.58
CA GLY A 152 -19.65 8.41 10.28
C GLY A 152 -18.37 8.69 9.51
N LYS A 153 -17.41 9.43 10.05
CA LYS A 153 -16.09 9.74 9.46
C LYS A 153 -15.45 8.54 8.75
N GLN A 154 -15.36 7.40 9.42
CA GLN A 154 -14.74 6.21 8.83
C GLN A 154 -15.47 5.70 7.58
N LEU A 155 -16.80 5.79 7.58
CA LEU A 155 -17.62 5.40 6.44
C LEU A 155 -17.42 6.38 5.27
N ALA A 156 -17.39 7.69 5.54
CA ALA A 156 -17.14 8.72 4.55
C ALA A 156 -15.75 8.58 3.92
N LEU A 157 -14.69 8.43 4.74
CA LEU A 157 -13.32 8.17 4.28
C LEU A 157 -13.25 6.94 3.37
N ASN A 158 -13.86 5.81 3.77
CA ASN A 158 -13.94 4.61 2.94
C ASN A 158 -14.62 4.87 1.58
N GLY A 159 -15.68 5.66 1.57
CA GLY A 159 -16.40 6.06 0.35
C GLY A 159 -15.52 6.88 -0.58
N TYR A 160 -14.88 7.93 -0.08
CA TYR A 160 -13.99 8.81 -0.85
C TYR A 160 -12.79 8.06 -1.40
N PHE A 161 -12.13 7.23 -0.59
CA PHE A 161 -11.01 6.42 -1.06
C PHE A 161 -11.40 5.44 -2.17
N LYS A 162 -12.52 4.73 -2.02
CA LYS A 162 -13.01 3.83 -3.05
C LYS A 162 -13.26 4.56 -4.37
N LEU A 163 -13.88 5.74 -4.29
CA LEU A 163 -14.15 6.55 -5.48
C LEU A 163 -12.83 7.07 -6.12
N LEU A 164 -11.88 7.55 -5.30
CA LEU A 164 -10.57 7.98 -5.76
C LEU A 164 -9.85 6.84 -6.50
N PHE A 165 -9.76 5.67 -5.89
CA PHE A 165 -9.06 4.53 -6.49
C PHE A 165 -9.76 3.98 -7.73
N VAL A 166 -11.09 4.03 -7.79
CA VAL A 166 -11.83 3.68 -9.02
C VAL A 166 -11.51 4.65 -10.16
N LYS A 167 -11.46 5.97 -9.89
CA LYS A 167 -11.09 6.95 -10.91
C LYS A 167 -9.65 6.75 -11.40
N ILE A 168 -8.69 6.54 -10.49
CA ILE A 168 -7.29 6.22 -10.83
C ILE A 168 -7.23 4.95 -11.69
N PHE A 169 -7.93 3.89 -11.28
CA PHE A 169 -7.98 2.63 -12.01
C PHE A 169 -8.51 2.80 -13.44
N ARG A 170 -9.56 3.62 -13.64
CA ARG A 170 -10.09 3.92 -14.97
C ARG A 170 -9.06 4.64 -15.85
N LEU A 171 -8.33 5.61 -15.30
CA LEU A 171 -7.24 6.27 -16.04
C LEU A 171 -6.15 5.28 -16.47
N LEU A 172 -5.73 4.40 -15.57
CA LEU A 172 -4.72 3.39 -15.88
C LEU A 172 -5.20 2.41 -16.96
N HIS A 173 -6.48 2.01 -16.92
CA HIS A 173 -7.08 1.16 -17.95
C HIS A 173 -7.21 1.86 -19.30
N HIS A 174 -7.60 3.13 -19.32
CA HIS A 174 -7.71 3.90 -20.56
C HIS A 174 -6.37 4.03 -21.27
N ARG A 175 -5.29 4.31 -20.53
CA ARG A 175 -3.90 4.34 -21.08
C ARG A 175 -3.49 3.00 -21.69
N ARG A 176 -3.87 1.88 -21.11
CA ARG A 176 -3.56 0.54 -21.65
C ARG A 176 -4.27 0.22 -22.95
N GLY A 177 -5.47 0.75 -23.16
CA GLY A 177 -6.16 0.61 -24.45
C GLY A 177 -5.48 1.34 -25.60
N GLN A 178 -4.55 2.27 -25.31
CA GLN A 178 -3.75 3.01 -26.29
C GLN A 178 -2.34 2.41 -26.49
N GLU A 179 -1.84 1.62 -25.54
CA GLU A 179 -0.57 0.91 -25.63
C GLU A 179 -0.80 -0.58 -25.91
N GLU A 180 -0.42 -1.06 -27.08
CA GLU A 180 -0.60 -2.45 -27.57
C GLU A 180 0.26 -3.51 -26.85
N SER A 181 0.61 -3.33 -25.58
CA SER A 181 1.31 -4.35 -24.80
C SER A 181 0.60 -4.60 -23.48
N PRO A 182 -0.21 -5.68 -23.36
CA PRO A 182 -0.70 -6.10 -22.06
C PRO A 182 0.52 -6.43 -21.21
N ASN A 183 0.67 -5.77 -20.06
CA ASN A 183 1.73 -6.09 -19.11
C ASN A 183 1.51 -7.51 -18.58
N ARG A 184 2.09 -8.47 -19.30
CA ARG A 184 1.92 -9.91 -19.11
C ARG A 184 2.32 -10.34 -17.69
N ALA A 185 3.29 -9.62 -17.11
CA ALA A 185 3.70 -9.84 -15.73
C ALA A 185 2.60 -9.50 -14.75
N LEU A 186 1.90 -8.38 -14.96
CA LEU A 186 0.81 -7.96 -14.09
C LEU A 186 -0.42 -8.87 -14.20
N HIS A 187 -0.72 -9.38 -15.40
CA HIS A 187 -1.77 -10.39 -15.59
C HIS A 187 -1.46 -11.66 -14.77
N TYR A 188 -0.24 -12.22 -14.90
CA TYR A 188 0.14 -13.40 -14.13
C TYR A 188 0.16 -13.13 -12.62
N PHE A 189 0.55 -11.93 -12.20
CA PHE A 189 0.53 -11.56 -10.79
C PHE A 189 -0.89 -11.52 -10.23
N ARG A 190 -1.85 -10.96 -10.95
CA ARG A 190 -3.29 -10.97 -10.59
C ARG A 190 -3.86 -12.37 -10.46
N GLU A 191 -3.57 -13.22 -11.44
CA GLU A 191 -4.03 -14.61 -11.38
C GLU A 191 -3.39 -15.36 -10.20
N PHE A 192 -2.13 -15.06 -9.87
CA PHE A 192 -1.48 -15.58 -8.68
C PHE A 192 -2.17 -15.11 -7.38
N GLN A 193 -2.52 -13.84 -7.26
CA GLN A 193 -3.27 -13.34 -6.10
C GLN A 193 -4.64 -14.01 -5.96
N LYS A 194 -5.39 -14.14 -7.05
CA LYS A 194 -6.66 -14.88 -7.05
C LYS A 194 -6.47 -16.35 -6.63
N ALA A 195 -5.39 -16.98 -7.07
CA ALA A 195 -5.08 -18.35 -6.70
C ALA A 195 -4.77 -18.47 -5.19
N ILE A 196 -4.03 -17.50 -4.61
CA ILE A 196 -3.78 -17.43 -3.17
C ILE A 196 -5.08 -17.26 -2.37
N GLU A 197 -6.02 -16.43 -2.84
CA GLU A 197 -7.30 -16.19 -2.16
C GLU A 197 -8.22 -17.41 -2.18
N ARG A 198 -8.25 -18.15 -3.30
CA ARG A 198 -9.10 -19.34 -3.48
C ARG A 198 -8.58 -20.60 -2.75
N THR A 199 -7.32 -20.60 -2.42
CA THR A 199 -6.68 -21.79 -1.84
C THR A 199 -6.29 -21.53 -0.40
N ALA A 200 -6.12 -22.59 0.41
CA ALA A 200 -5.37 -22.52 1.65
C ALA A 200 -3.86 -22.41 1.32
N PRO A 201 -3.30 -21.21 1.38
CA PRO A 201 -2.01 -20.96 0.72
C PRO A 201 -0.83 -21.62 1.42
N PHE A 202 -1.07 -22.19 2.62
CA PHE A 202 0.01 -22.75 3.42
C PHE A 202 0.42 -24.18 3.00
N GLU A 203 -0.50 -24.99 2.48
CA GLU A 203 -0.22 -26.34 1.97
C GLU A 203 0.31 -26.35 0.54
N LYS A 204 0.01 -25.31 -0.24
CA LYS A 204 0.33 -25.23 -1.65
C LYS A 204 1.74 -24.71 -1.85
N LYS A 205 2.55 -25.47 -2.58
CA LYS A 205 3.91 -25.05 -2.94
C LYS A 205 3.88 -23.97 -4.02
N ILE A 206 4.92 -23.16 -4.11
CA ILE A 206 5.06 -22.16 -5.19
C ILE A 206 5.05 -22.82 -6.57
N SER A 207 5.56 -24.06 -6.67
CA SER A 207 5.47 -24.87 -7.90
C SER A 207 4.03 -25.10 -8.37
N ASP A 208 3.11 -25.31 -7.42
CA ASP A 208 1.73 -25.66 -7.74
C ASP A 208 0.96 -24.40 -8.23
N PHE A 209 1.23 -23.25 -7.64
CA PHE A 209 0.73 -21.96 -8.14
C PHE A 209 1.27 -21.66 -9.54
N ALA A 210 2.56 -21.91 -9.77
CA ALA A 210 3.18 -21.70 -11.06
C ALA A 210 2.60 -22.64 -12.14
N GLN A 211 2.34 -23.90 -11.78
CA GLN A 211 1.70 -24.87 -12.66
C GLN A 211 0.26 -24.47 -13.03
N GLU A 212 -0.53 -24.00 -12.06
CA GLU A 212 -1.89 -23.47 -12.30
C GLU A 212 -1.88 -22.30 -13.29
N LEU A 213 -0.86 -21.44 -13.19
CA LEU A 213 -0.65 -20.30 -14.08
C LEU A 213 0.04 -20.68 -15.40
N LYS A 214 0.39 -21.96 -15.61
CA LYS A 214 1.13 -22.46 -16.78
C LYS A 214 2.46 -21.73 -17.02
N ILE A 215 3.17 -21.40 -15.95
CA ILE A 215 4.51 -20.80 -15.97
C ILE A 215 5.46 -21.54 -15.03
N THR A 216 6.75 -21.22 -15.09
CA THR A 216 7.73 -21.82 -14.16
C THR A 216 7.75 -21.09 -12.82
N PRO A 217 8.13 -21.76 -11.70
CA PRO A 217 8.32 -21.10 -10.41
C PRO A 217 9.31 -19.94 -10.45
N VAL A 218 10.36 -20.06 -11.26
CA VAL A 218 11.36 -18.99 -11.48
C VAL A 218 10.71 -17.79 -12.15
N HIS A 219 9.86 -18.02 -13.15
CA HIS A 219 9.14 -16.95 -13.84
C HIS A 219 8.13 -16.27 -12.89
N LEU A 220 7.39 -17.04 -12.09
CA LEU A 220 6.48 -16.49 -11.08
C LEU A 220 7.24 -15.61 -10.06
N ASN A 221 8.39 -16.07 -9.56
CA ASN A 221 9.20 -15.27 -8.65
C ASN A 221 9.68 -13.96 -9.32
N ARG A 222 10.13 -14.02 -10.58
CA ARG A 222 10.54 -12.82 -11.33
C ARG A 222 9.39 -11.83 -11.50
N ILE A 223 8.18 -12.32 -11.79
CA ILE A 223 6.97 -11.50 -11.86
C ILE A 223 6.69 -10.83 -10.50
N CYS A 224 6.70 -11.60 -9.42
CA CYS A 224 6.46 -11.08 -8.06
C CYS A 224 7.49 -10.02 -7.66
N GLN A 225 8.76 -10.24 -7.98
CA GLN A 225 9.84 -9.26 -7.76
C GLN A 225 9.61 -7.99 -8.58
N ALA A 226 9.25 -8.12 -9.85
CA ALA A 226 9.01 -6.96 -10.72
C ALA A 226 7.80 -6.13 -10.29
N VAL A 227 6.73 -6.79 -9.77
CA VAL A 227 5.47 -6.12 -9.42
C VAL A 227 5.44 -5.64 -7.96
N LYS A 228 6.09 -6.37 -7.02
CA LYS A 228 5.98 -6.13 -5.56
C LYS A 228 7.33 -6.05 -4.83
N GLY A 229 8.44 -6.23 -5.50
CA GLY A 229 9.75 -6.31 -4.85
C GLY A 229 9.89 -7.47 -3.83
N LYS A 230 8.99 -8.47 -3.91
CA LYS A 230 8.92 -9.61 -2.98
C LYS A 230 8.91 -10.93 -3.75
N THR A 231 9.41 -12.00 -3.14
CA THR A 231 9.28 -13.34 -3.72
C THR A 231 7.82 -13.83 -3.63
N ALA A 232 7.44 -14.78 -4.49
CA ALA A 232 6.12 -15.41 -4.43
C ALA A 232 5.84 -16.01 -3.03
N GLN A 233 6.85 -16.61 -2.40
CA GLN A 233 6.75 -17.15 -1.03
C GLN A 233 6.46 -16.05 0.00
N GLN A 234 7.12 -14.90 -0.09
CA GLN A 234 6.88 -13.77 0.82
C GLN A 234 5.45 -13.20 0.65
N ILE A 235 4.92 -13.19 -0.56
CA ILE A 235 3.55 -12.76 -0.83
C ILE A 235 2.54 -13.72 -0.20
N VAL A 236 2.73 -15.03 -0.35
CA VAL A 236 1.90 -16.06 0.30
C VAL A 236 1.95 -15.93 1.82
N GLN A 237 3.15 -15.75 2.39
CA GLN A 237 3.33 -15.58 3.83
C GLN A 237 2.62 -14.32 4.35
N ALA A 238 2.75 -13.20 3.65
CA ALA A 238 2.09 -11.95 4.02
C ALA A 238 0.56 -12.09 3.99
N HIS A 239 0.01 -12.80 2.98
CA HIS A 239 -1.42 -13.09 2.92
C HIS A 239 -1.89 -13.94 4.12
N THR A 240 -1.14 -14.99 4.47
CA THR A 240 -1.45 -15.85 5.62
C THR A 240 -1.42 -15.06 6.93
N ILE A 241 -0.43 -14.20 7.13
CA ILE A 241 -0.32 -13.34 8.32
C ILE A 241 -1.50 -12.37 8.40
N ARG A 242 -1.90 -11.75 7.30
CA ARG A 242 -3.07 -10.85 7.27
C ARG A 242 -4.35 -11.58 7.67
N ARG A 243 -4.60 -12.79 7.16
CA ARG A 243 -5.74 -13.62 7.60
C ARG A 243 -5.65 -13.97 9.07
N ALA A 244 -4.46 -14.32 9.57
CA ALA A 244 -4.23 -14.59 10.99
C ALA A 244 -4.54 -13.36 11.86
N HIS A 245 -4.14 -12.18 11.46
CA HIS A 245 -4.49 -10.93 12.15
C HIS A 245 -6.00 -10.73 12.23
N ASN A 246 -6.72 -10.93 11.12
CA ASN A 246 -8.17 -10.79 11.09
C ASN A 246 -8.85 -11.76 12.06
N TYR A 247 -8.47 -13.04 12.08
CA TYR A 247 -9.00 -14.00 13.04
C TYR A 247 -8.67 -13.63 14.50
N LEU A 248 -7.44 -13.19 14.77
CA LEU A 248 -7.00 -12.81 16.11
C LEU A 248 -7.74 -11.60 16.66
N LEU A 249 -8.09 -10.62 15.81
CA LEU A 249 -8.70 -9.35 16.19
C LEU A 249 -10.22 -9.41 16.21
N TYR A 250 -10.83 -10.14 15.27
CA TYR A 250 -12.27 -10.05 15.01
C TYR A 250 -13.04 -11.33 15.33
N THR A 251 -12.38 -12.34 15.89
CA THR A 251 -13.05 -13.57 16.31
C THR A 251 -12.63 -14.02 17.70
N SER A 252 -13.47 -14.81 18.36
CA SER A 252 -13.18 -15.46 19.64
C SER A 252 -12.43 -16.78 19.51
N LEU A 253 -12.06 -17.19 18.30
CA LEU A 253 -11.36 -18.46 18.06
C LEU A 253 -10.06 -18.55 18.86
N SER A 254 -9.79 -19.71 19.43
CA SER A 254 -8.51 -20.00 20.06
C SER A 254 -7.37 -19.99 19.05
N VAL A 255 -6.14 -19.85 19.53
CA VAL A 255 -4.95 -19.88 18.64
C VAL A 255 -4.85 -21.21 17.87
N ALA A 256 -5.30 -22.31 18.48
CA ALA A 256 -5.31 -23.61 17.81
C ALA A 256 -6.38 -23.68 16.71
N GLU A 257 -7.59 -23.19 16.97
CA GLU A 257 -8.65 -23.12 15.95
C GLU A 257 -8.22 -22.21 14.78
N ILE A 258 -7.62 -21.06 15.06
CA ILE A 258 -7.08 -20.19 14.00
C ILE A 258 -6.02 -20.90 13.17
N ALA A 259 -5.15 -21.68 13.80
CA ALA A 259 -4.16 -22.47 13.06
C ALA A 259 -4.83 -23.44 12.10
N TYR A 260 -5.87 -24.15 12.54
CA TYR A 260 -6.63 -25.09 11.69
C TYR A 260 -7.42 -24.36 10.58
N GLU A 261 -8.05 -23.22 10.88
CA GLU A 261 -8.72 -22.38 9.87
C GLU A 261 -7.76 -21.86 8.79
N LEU A 262 -6.52 -21.63 9.17
CA LEU A 262 -5.44 -21.27 8.25
C LEU A 262 -4.76 -22.50 7.63
N GLN A 263 -5.27 -23.71 7.94
CA GLN A 263 -4.82 -25.02 7.45
C GLN A 263 -3.38 -25.38 7.85
N PHE A 264 -2.94 -24.94 9.01
CA PHE A 264 -1.72 -25.47 9.61
C PHE A 264 -2.01 -26.82 10.25
N VAL A 265 -1.21 -27.82 9.95
CA VAL A 265 -1.31 -29.17 10.54
C VAL A 265 -0.99 -29.14 12.05
N ASP A 266 -0.08 -28.26 12.46
CA ASP A 266 0.38 -28.11 13.84
C ASP A 266 0.22 -26.66 14.33
N PRO A 267 -0.60 -26.40 15.37
CA PRO A 267 -0.72 -25.08 15.99
C PRO A 267 0.60 -24.52 16.55
N GLY A 268 1.51 -25.38 16.97
CA GLY A 268 2.85 -24.98 17.41
C GLY A 268 3.68 -24.44 16.26
N TYR A 269 3.54 -25.04 15.07
CA TYR A 269 4.19 -24.52 13.85
C TYR A 269 3.60 -23.17 13.44
N PHE A 270 2.28 -23.01 13.47
CA PHE A 270 1.63 -21.70 13.25
C PHE A 270 2.16 -20.63 14.22
N THR A 271 2.28 -20.95 15.50
CA THR A 271 2.78 -20.02 16.53
C THR A 271 4.21 -19.57 16.22
N ARG A 272 5.09 -20.49 15.84
CA ARG A 272 6.49 -20.17 15.44
C ARG A 272 6.53 -19.33 14.17
N PHE A 273 5.74 -19.69 13.16
CA PHE A 273 5.61 -18.96 11.91
C PHE A 273 5.14 -17.52 12.16
N PHE A 274 4.04 -17.35 12.90
CA PHE A 274 3.48 -16.05 13.21
C PHE A 274 4.47 -15.17 13.98
N ARG A 275 5.13 -15.73 15.00
CA ARG A 275 6.14 -15.00 15.77
C ARG A 275 7.34 -14.57 14.91
N LYS A 276 7.78 -15.43 14.00
CA LYS A 276 8.88 -15.11 13.07
C LYS A 276 8.52 -13.92 12.16
N GLN A 277 7.28 -13.81 11.73
CA GLN A 277 6.82 -12.78 10.80
C GLN A 277 6.45 -11.46 11.50
N THR A 278 5.94 -11.52 12.73
CA THR A 278 5.36 -10.35 13.44
C THR A 278 6.16 -9.92 14.67
N GLY A 279 7.12 -10.72 15.12
CA GLY A 279 7.88 -10.49 16.36
C GLY A 279 7.13 -10.87 17.64
N LEU A 280 5.81 -11.17 17.59
CA LEU A 280 4.98 -11.52 18.74
C LEU A 280 4.33 -12.89 18.55
N SER A 281 4.06 -13.60 19.67
CA SER A 281 3.19 -14.78 19.58
C SER A 281 1.75 -14.35 19.28
N PRO A 282 0.90 -15.24 18.67
CA PRO A 282 -0.50 -14.92 18.37
C PRO A 282 -1.28 -14.46 19.61
N GLY A 283 -1.10 -15.11 20.75
CA GLY A 283 -1.75 -14.73 22.00
C GLY A 283 -1.29 -13.36 22.52
N ALA A 284 0.02 -13.09 22.47
CA ALA A 284 0.57 -11.77 22.86
C ALA A 284 0.09 -10.67 21.91
N TYR A 285 -0.03 -10.96 20.61
CA TYR A 285 -0.56 -10.04 19.63
C TYR A 285 -2.02 -9.66 19.94
N ARG A 286 -2.88 -10.65 20.18
CA ARG A 286 -4.28 -10.48 20.58
C ARG A 286 -4.39 -9.65 21.86
N SER A 287 -3.65 -10.01 22.90
CA SER A 287 -3.69 -9.30 24.19
C SER A 287 -3.25 -7.84 24.09
N LYS A 288 -2.29 -7.55 23.21
CA LYS A 288 -1.82 -6.19 22.97
C LYS A 288 -2.87 -5.34 22.26
N ALA A 289 -3.56 -5.90 21.28
CA ALA A 289 -4.64 -5.20 20.56
C ALA A 289 -5.80 -4.84 21.50
N TYR A 290 -6.26 -5.78 22.34
CA TYR A 290 -7.32 -5.50 23.33
C TYR A 290 -6.93 -4.46 24.40
N ARG A 291 -5.65 -4.38 24.76
CA ARG A 291 -5.18 -3.35 25.73
C ARG A 291 -5.10 -1.96 25.11
N SER A 292 -4.85 -1.84 23.81
CA SER A 292 -4.87 -0.55 23.12
C SER A 292 -6.29 0.01 22.99
N ASP A 293 -7.31 -0.85 22.79
CA ASP A 293 -8.71 -0.43 22.73
C ASP A 293 -9.28 -0.03 24.10
N SER A 294 -8.93 -0.76 25.17
CA SER A 294 -9.41 -0.44 26.51
C SER A 294 -8.75 0.81 27.11
N GLY A 295 -7.61 1.23 26.64
CA GLY A 295 -6.94 2.48 27.08
C GLY A 295 -7.53 3.75 26.48
N SER A 296 -8.30 3.66 25.40
CA SER A 296 -8.98 4.79 24.77
C SER A 296 -10.29 5.16 25.46
N VAL A 297 -10.95 4.21 26.14
CA VAL A 297 -12.25 4.45 26.82
C VAL A 297 -12.08 5.05 28.24
N ALA A 298 -10.89 4.97 28.83
CA ALA A 298 -10.63 5.41 30.21
C ALA A 298 -10.17 6.88 30.34
N ARG A 299 -10.17 7.69 29.26
CA ARG A 299 -9.78 9.11 29.28
C ARG A 299 -10.92 10.08 29.03
N THR A 300 -12.17 9.63 29.11
CA THR A 300 -13.35 10.51 29.02
C THR A 300 -14.34 10.17 30.14
N LEU A 301 -13.95 10.40 31.37
CA LEU A 301 -14.85 10.62 32.54
C LEU A 301 -14.23 11.68 33.43
#